data_98dfced0009c9ed1780b70884cdee8e1
#
_entry.id   98dfced0009c9ed1780b70884cdee8e1
#
_cell.length_a   1.000
_cell.length_b   1.000
_cell.length_c   1.000
_cell.angle_alpha   90.00
_cell.angle_beta   90.00
_cell.angle_gamma   90.00
#
_symmetry.space_group_name_H-M   'P 1'
#
loop_
_entity.id
_entity.type
_entity.pdbx_description
1 polymer ?
#
loop_
_entity_poly.entity_id
_entity_poly.type
_entity_poly.pdbx_seq_one_letter_code
_entity_poly.pdbx_strand_id
1 'polypeptide(L)'
;IYCMKHYGLAPQEAMPEPGTLQGDSLFNFEELSAVAGAVVEKLAKGKQKKLTPIWANNVSLIYDNYLGKLPEKFEYKGKTYTPIEFAQSLGLNPDDYVSLTSFTHHPFYEKFVVEVQDNWRWAQSYNLPLNELMEVMDHAVRNGYTFAWGSDVSEKGFSSKTCVATIPLNDKDKDLSHSDAARWMGTDGKAESSVTAKGEKTITQEMRQAAYDNWETTDDHGMVIYGLAKDNEGKEYFMVKNSWGDYGKYKGMFYASKPFVAYKTINILIHKDALPKDIAKKLGIK
;
A
#
# COMPACT_ATOMS: atom_id res chain seq x y z
N ILE A 1 6.73 9.38 1.16
CA ILE A 1 7.52 10.55 0.70
C ILE A 1 7.23 11.79 1.55
N TYR A 2 5.97 12.22 1.65
CA TYR A 2 5.62 13.43 2.41
C TYR A 2 6.10 13.36 3.86
N CYS A 3 5.80 12.26 4.57
CA CYS A 3 6.23 12.09 5.96
C CYS A 3 7.76 12.13 6.10
N MET A 4 8.48 11.42 5.24
CA MET A 4 9.94 11.43 5.22
C MET A 4 10.50 12.83 4.98
N LYS A 5 9.89 13.62 4.09
CA LYS A 5 10.31 14.98 3.74
C LYS A 5 10.06 16.00 4.84
N HIS A 6 8.92 15.89 5.54
CA HIS A 6 8.49 16.89 6.52
C HIS A 6 8.77 16.51 7.97
N TYR A 7 8.81 15.22 8.29
CA TYR A 7 8.98 14.72 9.66
C TYR A 7 10.25 13.87 9.81
N GLY A 8 10.89 13.46 8.72
CA GLY A 8 12.06 12.61 8.73
C GLY A 8 11.72 11.14 9.00
N LEU A 9 12.69 10.42 9.54
CA LEU A 9 12.60 9.00 9.91
C LEU A 9 13.24 8.80 11.27
N ALA A 10 12.79 7.77 11.99
CA ALA A 10 13.43 7.28 13.21
C ALA A 10 13.58 5.75 13.11
N PRO A 11 14.66 5.16 13.63
CA PRO A 11 14.76 3.71 13.73
C PRO A 11 13.80 3.19 14.80
N GLN A 12 13.44 1.90 14.73
CA GLN A 12 12.51 1.29 15.69
C GLN A 12 12.98 1.46 17.13
N GLU A 13 14.28 1.39 17.36
CA GLU A 13 14.88 1.52 18.71
C GLU A 13 14.68 2.90 19.36
N ALA A 14 14.33 3.91 18.57
CA ALA A 14 14.00 5.25 19.07
C ALA A 14 12.55 5.40 19.53
N MET A 15 11.73 4.38 19.31
CA MET A 15 10.30 4.33 19.66
C MET A 15 10.05 3.22 20.68
N PRO A 16 8.97 3.30 21.49
CA PRO A 16 8.56 2.19 22.33
C PRO A 16 8.32 0.92 21.48
N GLU A 17 8.64 -0.24 22.05
CA GLU A 17 8.31 -1.52 21.44
C GLU A 17 6.78 -1.62 21.21
N PRO A 18 6.33 -2.12 20.03
CA PRO A 18 4.90 -2.24 19.73
C PRO A 18 4.13 -2.96 20.82
N GLY A 19 2.99 -2.40 21.24
CA GLY A 19 2.10 -2.97 22.27
C GLY A 19 2.49 -2.65 23.71
N THR A 20 3.73 -2.28 24.01
CA THR A 20 4.17 -2.07 25.40
C THR A 20 3.43 -0.95 26.13
N LEU A 21 3.05 0.12 25.46
CA LEU A 21 2.25 1.20 26.03
C LEU A 21 0.79 0.78 26.29
N GLN A 22 0.33 -0.30 25.67
CA GLN A 22 -0.97 -0.91 25.90
C GLN A 22 -0.91 -2.06 26.94
N GLY A 23 0.30 -2.38 27.45
CA GLY A 23 0.53 -3.49 28.38
C GLY A 23 0.48 -4.86 27.71
N ASP A 24 0.74 -4.94 26.39
CA ASP A 24 0.72 -6.17 25.59
C ASP A 24 2.04 -6.34 24.81
N SER A 25 2.21 -7.50 24.20
CA SER A 25 3.32 -7.86 23.30
C SER A 25 3.02 -7.52 21.83
N LEU A 26 1.76 -7.25 21.49
CA LEU A 26 1.31 -6.87 20.15
C LEU A 26 0.52 -5.58 20.23
N PHE A 27 0.68 -4.76 19.20
CA PHE A 27 -0.04 -3.49 19.10
C PHE A 27 -1.49 -3.72 18.65
N ASN A 28 -2.44 -3.18 19.40
CA ASN A 28 -3.87 -3.21 19.06
C ASN A 28 -4.25 -1.96 18.24
N PHE A 29 -4.13 -2.06 16.92
CA PHE A 29 -4.52 -0.99 16.01
C PHE A 29 -6.03 -0.75 15.96
N GLU A 30 -6.85 -1.77 16.20
CA GLU A 30 -8.31 -1.65 16.17
C GLU A 30 -8.81 -0.74 17.30
N GLU A 31 -8.23 -0.87 18.48
CA GLU A 31 -8.56 -0.02 19.62
C GLU A 31 -8.16 1.43 19.36
N LEU A 32 -6.94 1.67 18.87
CA LEU A 32 -6.49 3.02 18.48
C LEU A 32 -7.42 3.64 17.45
N SER A 33 -7.75 2.89 16.40
CA SER A 33 -8.64 3.35 15.32
C SER A 33 -10.04 3.67 15.85
N ALA A 34 -10.59 2.82 16.72
CA ALA A 34 -11.89 3.03 17.33
C ALA A 34 -11.92 4.30 18.20
N VAL A 35 -10.92 4.50 19.04
CA VAL A 35 -10.84 5.68 19.94
C VAL A 35 -10.63 6.96 19.15
N ALA A 36 -9.64 7.02 18.28
CA ALA A 36 -9.35 8.19 17.48
C ALA A 36 -10.50 8.51 16.52
N GLY A 37 -11.03 7.48 15.84
CA GLY A 37 -12.15 7.59 14.92
C GLY A 37 -13.43 8.13 15.59
N ALA A 38 -13.78 7.63 16.77
CA ALA A 38 -14.95 8.07 17.51
C ALA A 38 -14.88 9.59 17.84
N VAL A 39 -13.70 10.09 18.22
CA VAL A 39 -13.51 11.52 18.50
C VAL A 39 -13.70 12.34 17.22
N VAL A 40 -13.04 11.97 16.12
CA VAL A 40 -13.08 12.67 14.84
C VAL A 40 -14.49 12.62 14.25
N GLU A 41 -15.12 11.46 14.24
CA GLU A 41 -16.49 11.28 13.73
C GLU A 41 -17.51 12.13 14.50
N LYS A 42 -17.41 12.15 15.84
CA LYS A 42 -18.31 12.95 16.66
C LYS A 42 -18.16 14.44 16.39
N LEU A 43 -16.92 14.91 16.17
CA LEU A 43 -16.66 16.30 15.82
C LEU A 43 -17.17 16.63 14.41
N ALA A 44 -16.94 15.76 13.44
CA ALA A 44 -17.39 15.95 12.06
C ALA A 44 -18.92 15.98 11.93
N LYS A 45 -19.63 15.14 12.69
CA LYS A 45 -21.10 15.09 12.75
C LYS A 45 -21.70 16.15 13.69
N GLY A 46 -20.87 16.94 14.37
CA GLY A 46 -21.31 17.99 15.29
C GLY A 46 -21.97 19.17 14.58
N LYS A 47 -22.81 19.93 15.31
CA LYS A 47 -23.51 21.12 14.79
C LYS A 47 -22.68 22.41 14.89
N GLN A 48 -21.44 22.33 15.41
CA GLN A 48 -20.57 23.50 15.56
C GLN A 48 -20.14 24.04 14.19
N LYS A 49 -20.27 25.35 14.02
CA LYS A 49 -19.88 26.05 12.77
C LYS A 49 -18.35 26.15 12.59
N LYS A 50 -17.57 26.09 13.68
CA LYS A 50 -16.14 26.22 13.66
C LYS A 50 -15.53 25.41 14.80
N LEU A 51 -14.48 24.66 14.50
CA LEU A 51 -13.66 23.95 15.48
C LEU A 51 -12.51 24.84 15.93
N THR A 52 -12.15 24.75 17.20
CA THR A 52 -10.92 25.35 17.73
C THR A 52 -9.72 24.46 17.42
N PRO A 53 -8.46 24.93 17.42
CA PRO A 53 -7.29 24.08 17.18
C PRO A 53 -7.08 22.96 18.22
N ILE A 54 -7.74 23.05 19.39
CA ILE A 54 -7.58 22.11 20.52
C ILE A 54 -7.94 20.68 20.13
N TRP A 55 -8.93 20.49 19.25
CA TRP A 55 -9.34 19.14 18.85
C TRP A 55 -8.20 18.33 18.19
N ALA A 56 -7.40 19.01 17.36
CA ALA A 56 -6.26 18.36 16.69
C ALA A 56 -5.20 17.93 17.72
N ASN A 57 -4.93 18.79 18.71
CA ASN A 57 -4.01 18.45 19.80
C ASN A 57 -4.52 17.27 20.63
N ASN A 58 -5.82 17.19 20.91
CA ASN A 58 -6.41 16.05 21.63
C ASN A 58 -6.28 14.74 20.83
N VAL A 59 -6.49 14.79 19.51
CA VAL A 59 -6.26 13.63 18.65
C VAL A 59 -4.79 13.23 18.65
N SER A 60 -3.86 14.19 18.55
CA SER A 60 -2.42 13.91 18.66
C SER A 60 -2.05 13.23 19.99
N LEU A 61 -2.65 13.67 21.12
CA LEU A 61 -2.44 13.03 22.42
C LEU A 61 -2.94 11.57 22.47
N ILE A 62 -4.01 11.25 21.75
CA ILE A 62 -4.46 9.85 21.62
C ILE A 62 -3.36 9.03 20.93
N TYR A 63 -2.83 9.52 19.81
CA TYR A 63 -1.72 8.84 19.13
C TYR A 63 -0.47 8.74 20.01
N ASP A 64 -0.09 9.80 20.72
CA ASP A 64 1.06 9.79 21.63
C ASP A 64 0.93 8.75 22.76
N ASN A 65 -0.30 8.55 23.27
CA ASN A 65 -0.57 7.54 24.30
C ASN A 65 -0.45 6.10 23.78
N TYR A 66 -0.83 5.84 22.54
CA TYR A 66 -0.79 4.51 21.95
C TYR A 66 0.56 4.19 21.30
N LEU A 67 1.15 5.14 20.59
CA LEU A 67 2.34 4.92 19.76
C LEU A 67 3.63 5.41 20.41
N GLY A 68 3.53 6.21 21.47
CA GLY A 68 4.63 6.99 22.03
C GLY A 68 4.81 8.34 21.33
N LYS A 69 5.44 9.27 22.05
CA LYS A 69 5.74 10.59 21.50
C LYS A 69 6.82 10.50 20.42
N LEU A 70 6.65 11.27 19.36
CA LEU A 70 7.69 11.41 18.35
C LEU A 70 8.95 12.02 19.00
N PRO A 71 10.13 11.39 18.85
CA PRO A 71 11.36 11.89 19.43
C PRO A 71 11.83 13.15 18.70
N GLU A 72 12.14 14.19 19.45
CA GLU A 72 12.82 15.38 18.87
C GLU A 72 14.25 15.05 18.48
N LYS A 73 14.92 14.23 19.30
CA LYS A 73 16.28 13.70 19.08
C LYS A 73 16.38 12.29 19.63
N PHE A 74 17.24 11.48 19.04
CA PHE A 74 17.55 10.14 19.50
C PHE A 74 19.00 9.77 19.20
N GLU A 75 19.51 8.76 19.88
CA GLU A 75 20.83 8.20 19.60
C GLU A 75 20.69 6.94 18.72
N TYR A 76 21.53 6.84 17.70
CA TYR A 76 21.64 5.67 16.85
C TYR A 76 23.11 5.42 16.50
N LYS A 77 23.60 4.24 16.82
CA LYS A 77 25.02 3.86 16.60
C LYS A 77 26.04 4.87 17.10
N GLY A 78 25.79 5.41 18.31
CA GLY A 78 26.70 6.35 18.98
C GLY A 78 26.69 7.79 18.44
N LYS A 79 25.70 8.13 17.63
CA LYS A 79 25.49 9.48 17.11
C LYS A 79 24.07 9.96 17.40
N THR A 80 23.93 11.20 17.82
CA THR A 80 22.64 11.87 18.03
C THR A 80 22.11 12.43 16.72
N TYR A 81 20.83 12.20 16.46
CA TYR A 81 20.10 12.68 15.28
C TYR A 81 18.77 13.32 15.66
N THR A 82 18.36 14.31 14.90
CA THR A 82 16.94 14.59 14.69
C THR A 82 16.37 13.64 13.64
N PRO A 83 15.04 13.41 13.57
CA PRO A 83 14.44 12.56 12.53
C PRO A 83 14.79 13.00 11.10
N ILE A 84 14.89 14.29 10.83
CA ILE A 84 15.28 14.83 9.52
C ILE A 84 16.74 14.51 9.20
N GLU A 85 17.66 14.74 10.14
CA GLU A 85 19.09 14.41 9.95
C GLU A 85 19.30 12.91 9.75
N PHE A 86 18.52 12.07 10.44
CA PHE A 86 18.60 10.63 10.26
C PHE A 86 18.14 10.21 8.85
N ALA A 87 16.99 10.71 8.38
CA ALA A 87 16.53 10.47 7.02
C ALA A 87 17.58 10.86 5.97
N GLN A 88 18.19 12.05 6.13
CA GLN A 88 19.26 12.52 5.26
C GLN A 88 20.50 11.62 5.31
N SER A 89 20.86 11.11 6.50
CA SER A 89 22.04 10.24 6.68
C SER A 89 21.91 8.89 5.98
N LEU A 90 20.69 8.46 5.65
CA LEU A 90 20.43 7.22 4.92
C LEU A 90 20.67 7.36 3.41
N GLY A 91 20.99 8.57 2.91
CA GLY A 91 21.15 8.82 1.48
C GLY A 91 19.87 8.73 0.67
N LEU A 92 18.71 8.74 1.33
CA LEU A 92 17.40 8.70 0.68
C LEU A 92 16.96 10.12 0.34
N ASN A 93 16.75 10.39 -0.95
CA ASN A 93 16.17 11.64 -1.39
C ASN A 93 14.68 11.42 -1.76
N PRO A 94 13.74 12.03 -1.01
CA PRO A 94 12.31 11.88 -1.29
C PRO A 94 11.90 12.30 -2.72
N ASP A 95 12.63 13.23 -3.33
CA ASP A 95 12.34 13.75 -4.66
C ASP A 95 12.77 12.80 -5.80
N ASP A 96 13.51 11.72 -5.49
CA ASP A 96 13.86 10.67 -6.44
C ASP A 96 12.77 9.59 -6.60
N TYR A 97 11.69 9.69 -5.83
CA TYR A 97 10.60 8.73 -5.88
C TYR A 97 9.38 9.31 -6.60
N VAL A 98 8.78 8.50 -7.46
CA VAL A 98 7.60 8.85 -8.26
C VAL A 98 6.48 7.85 -8.04
N SER A 99 5.25 8.33 -8.01
CA SER A 99 4.05 7.49 -7.98
C SER A 99 3.52 7.29 -9.39
N LEU A 100 3.20 6.04 -9.75
CA LEU A 100 2.65 5.65 -11.05
C LEU A 100 1.35 4.89 -10.87
N THR A 101 0.43 5.07 -11.81
CA THR A 101 -0.86 4.38 -11.88
C THR A 101 -1.28 4.14 -13.33
N SER A 102 -2.46 3.50 -13.54
CA SER A 102 -2.96 3.22 -14.89
C SER A 102 -4.48 3.23 -14.90
N PHE A 103 -5.11 4.35 -15.32
CA PHE A 103 -6.56 4.47 -15.45
C PHE A 103 -6.92 5.33 -16.67
N THR A 104 -8.06 5.02 -17.34
CA THR A 104 -8.46 5.66 -18.60
C THR A 104 -9.29 6.92 -18.44
N HIS A 105 -9.81 7.21 -17.25
CA HIS A 105 -10.63 8.40 -17.00
C HIS A 105 -9.81 9.70 -16.91
N HIS A 106 -8.48 9.60 -16.95
CA HIS A 106 -7.55 10.71 -17.11
C HIS A 106 -6.56 10.45 -18.25
N PRO A 107 -6.00 11.50 -18.89
CA PRO A 107 -5.01 11.34 -19.96
C PRO A 107 -3.77 10.56 -19.50
N PHE A 108 -3.25 9.69 -20.37
CA PHE A 108 -1.97 9.05 -20.13
C PHE A 108 -0.81 10.06 -20.24
N TYR A 109 0.28 9.76 -19.54
CA TYR A 109 1.51 10.54 -19.43
C TYR A 109 1.36 11.88 -18.69
N GLU A 110 0.22 12.11 -18.06
CA GLU A 110 -0.06 13.25 -17.20
C GLU A 110 -0.18 12.81 -15.75
N LYS A 111 -0.13 13.77 -14.83
CA LYS A 111 -0.40 13.54 -13.40
C LYS A 111 -1.85 13.81 -13.09
N PHE A 112 -2.44 12.95 -12.26
CA PHE A 112 -3.73 13.20 -11.67
C PHE A 112 -3.79 12.69 -10.23
N VAL A 113 -4.76 13.12 -9.49
CA VAL A 113 -5.06 12.64 -8.14
C VAL A 113 -5.84 11.33 -8.29
N VAL A 114 -5.28 10.21 -7.83
CA VAL A 114 -6.03 8.95 -7.78
C VAL A 114 -7.14 9.09 -6.74
N GLU A 115 -8.39 8.99 -7.19
CA GLU A 115 -9.60 9.24 -6.38
C GLU A 115 -9.96 8.00 -5.55
N VAL A 116 -9.13 7.72 -4.55
CA VAL A 116 -9.36 6.70 -3.53
C VAL A 116 -9.37 7.34 -2.16
N GLN A 117 -10.09 6.72 -1.21
CA GLN A 117 -10.30 7.28 0.13
C GLN A 117 -8.99 7.48 0.89
N ASP A 118 -8.02 6.56 0.72
CA ASP A 118 -6.73 6.62 1.39
C ASP A 118 -5.81 7.71 0.85
N ASN A 119 -6.12 8.29 -0.30
CA ASN A 119 -5.39 9.44 -0.83
C ASN A 119 -5.85 10.77 -0.20
N TRP A 120 -5.91 10.82 1.15
CA TRP A 120 -6.36 11.98 1.91
C TRP A 120 -5.56 13.26 1.64
N ARG A 121 -4.36 13.14 1.09
CA ARG A 121 -3.49 14.27 0.73
C ARG A 121 -3.70 14.76 -0.70
N TRP A 122 -4.51 14.10 -1.50
CA TRP A 122 -4.71 14.43 -2.91
C TRP A 122 -3.38 14.37 -3.68
N ALA A 123 -2.53 13.39 -3.30
CA ALA A 123 -1.25 13.18 -3.97
C ALA A 123 -1.48 12.71 -5.41
N GLN A 124 -0.63 13.19 -6.31
CA GLN A 124 -0.72 12.89 -7.72
C GLN A 124 0.17 11.71 -8.10
N SER A 125 -0.32 10.89 -9.02
CA SER A 125 0.42 9.83 -9.69
C SER A 125 0.52 10.12 -11.19
N TYR A 126 1.64 9.75 -11.82
CA TYR A 126 1.72 9.71 -13.27
C TYR A 126 0.88 8.56 -13.81
N ASN A 127 0.12 8.84 -14.84
CA ASN A 127 -0.77 7.87 -15.47
C ASN A 127 -0.08 7.22 -16.67
N LEU A 128 -0.04 5.90 -16.72
CA LEU A 128 0.54 5.12 -17.82
C LEU A 128 -0.51 4.18 -18.40
N PRO A 129 -0.41 3.81 -19.69
CA PRO A 129 -1.10 2.61 -20.20
C PRO A 129 -0.72 1.38 -19.37
N LEU A 130 -1.64 0.44 -19.22
CA LEU A 130 -1.44 -0.75 -18.37
C LEU A 130 -0.19 -1.57 -18.75
N ASN A 131 0.03 -1.75 -20.05
CA ASN A 131 1.20 -2.47 -20.55
C ASN A 131 2.52 -1.78 -20.15
N GLU A 132 2.56 -0.43 -20.17
CA GLU A 132 3.75 0.33 -19.80
C GLU A 132 3.93 0.34 -18.26
N LEU A 133 2.86 0.39 -17.46
CA LEU A 133 2.94 0.22 -16.02
C LEU A 133 3.53 -1.15 -15.65
N MET A 134 3.06 -2.21 -16.31
CA MET A 134 3.58 -3.57 -16.09
C MET A 134 5.04 -3.71 -16.57
N GLU A 135 5.42 -3.04 -17.66
CA GLU A 135 6.80 -2.97 -18.12
C GLU A 135 7.72 -2.30 -17.12
N VAL A 136 7.30 -1.17 -16.54
CA VAL A 136 8.05 -0.49 -15.45
C VAL A 136 8.29 -1.42 -14.28
N MET A 137 7.25 -2.12 -13.81
CA MET A 137 7.36 -3.04 -12.68
C MET A 137 8.34 -4.19 -12.97
N ASP A 138 8.24 -4.80 -14.15
CA ASP A 138 9.12 -5.89 -14.58
C ASP A 138 10.57 -5.41 -14.74
N HIS A 139 10.75 -4.27 -15.39
CA HIS A 139 12.06 -3.64 -15.59
C HIS A 139 12.74 -3.32 -14.25
N ALA A 140 12.00 -2.73 -13.31
CA ALA A 140 12.52 -2.36 -12.01
C ALA A 140 13.12 -3.56 -11.27
N VAL A 141 12.36 -4.63 -11.10
CA VAL A 141 12.84 -5.80 -10.34
C VAL A 141 13.96 -6.54 -11.05
N ARG A 142 14.00 -6.55 -12.40
CA ARG A 142 15.10 -7.12 -13.17
C ARG A 142 16.40 -6.31 -13.06
N ASN A 143 16.29 -5.03 -12.74
CA ASN A 143 17.43 -4.13 -12.55
C ASN A 143 17.76 -3.89 -11.05
N GLY A 144 17.25 -4.73 -10.16
CA GLY A 144 17.60 -4.72 -8.73
C GLY A 144 16.87 -3.65 -7.90
N TYR A 145 15.83 -3.04 -8.45
CA TYR A 145 14.97 -2.10 -7.71
C TYR A 145 13.76 -2.80 -7.11
N THR A 146 13.37 -2.34 -5.93
CA THR A 146 12.11 -2.69 -5.28
C THR A 146 11.17 -1.48 -5.34
N PHE A 147 9.88 -1.71 -5.16
CA PHE A 147 8.91 -0.62 -5.11
C PHE A 147 7.76 -0.92 -4.15
N ALA A 148 7.21 0.14 -3.55
CA ALA A 148 5.98 0.03 -2.78
C ALA A 148 4.80 -0.17 -3.74
N TRP A 149 3.87 -1.02 -3.34
CA TRP A 149 2.75 -1.45 -4.15
C TRP A 149 1.45 -1.27 -3.35
N GLY A 150 0.64 -0.29 -3.75
CA GLY A 150 -0.74 -0.10 -3.29
C GLY A 150 -1.66 -0.99 -4.12
N SER A 151 -2.42 -1.85 -3.45
CA SER A 151 -3.20 -2.89 -4.10
C SER A 151 -4.48 -3.19 -3.33
N ASP A 152 -5.45 -3.70 -4.05
CA ASP A 152 -6.59 -4.40 -3.49
C ASP A 152 -6.23 -5.89 -3.28
N VAL A 153 -6.43 -6.41 -2.08
CA VAL A 153 -6.21 -7.81 -1.73
C VAL A 153 -7.52 -8.57 -1.46
N SER A 154 -8.65 -7.97 -1.78
CA SER A 154 -10.00 -8.49 -1.55
C SER A 154 -10.48 -9.52 -2.59
N GLU A 155 -9.56 -10.21 -3.25
CA GLU A 155 -9.87 -11.27 -4.21
C GLU A 155 -9.71 -12.65 -3.58
N LYS A 156 -10.62 -13.59 -3.92
CA LYS A 156 -10.51 -14.99 -3.51
C LYS A 156 -9.17 -15.62 -3.90
N GLY A 157 -8.61 -15.15 -5.03
CA GLY A 157 -7.30 -15.56 -5.48
C GLY A 157 -6.14 -15.03 -4.63
N PHE A 158 -6.37 -14.08 -3.70
CA PHE A 158 -5.39 -13.67 -2.69
C PHE A 158 -5.48 -14.60 -1.48
N SER A 159 -4.70 -15.66 -1.47
CA SER A 159 -4.77 -16.70 -0.45
C SER A 159 -3.63 -16.60 0.57
N SER A 160 -3.96 -16.23 1.81
CA SER A 160 -3.00 -16.26 2.94
C SER A 160 -2.52 -17.68 3.25
N LYS A 161 -3.33 -18.71 3.00
CA LYS A 161 -2.99 -20.11 3.23
C LYS A 161 -1.94 -20.64 2.25
N THR A 162 -2.07 -20.30 0.98
CA THR A 162 -1.11 -20.73 -0.07
C THR A 162 0.01 -19.72 -0.29
N CYS A 163 -0.15 -18.49 0.18
CA CYS A 163 0.72 -17.33 -0.07
C CYS A 163 0.88 -17.05 -1.58
N VAL A 164 -0.20 -17.22 -2.34
CA VAL A 164 -0.26 -16.94 -3.77
C VAL A 164 -1.46 -16.03 -4.05
N ALA A 165 -1.28 -15.07 -4.94
CA ALA A 165 -2.33 -14.18 -5.41
C ALA A 165 -2.52 -14.35 -6.93
N THR A 166 -3.75 -14.70 -7.34
CA THR A 166 -4.12 -14.98 -8.73
C THR A 166 -5.51 -14.42 -9.05
N ILE A 167 -5.85 -14.24 -10.33
CA ILE A 167 -7.20 -13.86 -10.77
C ILE A 167 -7.89 -15.05 -11.40
N PRO A 168 -8.86 -15.70 -10.72
CA PRO A 168 -9.57 -16.86 -11.24
C PRO A 168 -10.33 -16.53 -12.53
N LEU A 169 -10.49 -17.54 -13.42
CA LEU A 169 -11.30 -17.40 -14.65
C LEU A 169 -12.78 -17.17 -14.38
N ASN A 170 -13.31 -17.75 -13.29
CA ASN A 170 -14.73 -17.68 -12.96
C ASN A 170 -15.02 -16.63 -11.89
N ASP A 171 -15.95 -15.73 -12.16
CA ASP A 171 -16.39 -14.70 -11.21
C ASP A 171 -17.09 -15.28 -9.97
N LYS A 172 -17.62 -16.51 -10.04
CA LYS A 172 -18.18 -17.24 -8.89
C LYS A 172 -17.15 -17.59 -7.82
N ASP A 173 -15.87 -17.43 -8.15
CA ASP A 173 -14.74 -17.69 -7.25
C ASP A 173 -14.23 -16.43 -6.55
N LYS A 174 -14.93 -15.29 -6.64
CA LYS A 174 -14.57 -14.07 -5.88
C LYS A 174 -14.88 -14.28 -4.41
N ASP A 175 -13.86 -14.08 -3.58
CA ASP A 175 -14.01 -14.01 -2.12
C ASP A 175 -13.98 -12.54 -1.69
N LEU A 176 -15.13 -12.03 -1.33
CA LEU A 176 -15.27 -10.67 -0.83
C LEU A 176 -15.12 -10.57 0.70
N SER A 177 -14.75 -11.68 1.37
CA SER A 177 -14.78 -11.77 2.84
C SER A 177 -13.87 -10.74 3.57
N HIS A 178 -12.86 -10.21 2.89
CA HIS A 178 -11.94 -9.19 3.42
C HIS A 178 -12.04 -7.85 2.69
N SER A 179 -12.99 -7.70 1.76
CA SER A 179 -13.19 -6.45 1.04
C SER A 179 -13.86 -5.39 1.93
N ASP A 180 -13.64 -4.13 1.62
CA ASP A 180 -14.41 -3.05 2.24
C ASP A 180 -15.91 -3.23 2.00
N ALA A 181 -16.31 -3.76 0.83
CA ALA A 181 -17.69 -4.10 0.56
C ALA A 181 -18.23 -5.15 1.53
N ALA A 182 -17.45 -6.20 1.87
CA ALA A 182 -17.86 -7.21 2.86
C ALA A 182 -17.95 -6.64 4.27
N ARG A 183 -17.02 -5.77 4.66
CA ARG A 183 -17.07 -5.04 5.95
C ARG A 183 -18.31 -4.16 6.04
N TRP A 184 -18.64 -3.43 4.98
CA TRP A 184 -19.84 -2.59 4.92
C TRP A 184 -21.14 -3.40 4.97
N MET A 185 -21.14 -4.62 4.41
CA MET A 185 -22.28 -5.53 4.43
C MET A 185 -22.36 -6.41 5.68
N GLY A 186 -21.35 -6.36 6.57
CA GLY A 186 -21.29 -7.20 7.78
C GLY A 186 -21.11 -8.69 7.50
N THR A 187 -20.48 -9.05 6.38
CA THR A 187 -20.28 -10.44 5.93
C THR A 187 -18.83 -10.91 6.08
N ASP A 188 -17.95 -10.09 6.68
CA ASP A 188 -16.56 -10.42 6.93
C ASP A 188 -16.43 -11.65 7.84
N GLY A 189 -15.51 -12.54 7.49
CA GLY A 189 -15.13 -13.72 8.28
C GLY A 189 -15.74 -15.06 7.87
N LYS A 190 -16.41 -15.19 6.73
CA LYS A 190 -16.98 -16.47 6.28
C LYS A 190 -16.61 -16.85 4.85
N ALA A 191 -15.39 -17.33 4.61
CA ALA A 191 -15.14 -18.25 3.49
C ALA A 191 -13.80 -18.98 3.60
N GLU A 192 -13.82 -20.29 3.64
CA GLU A 192 -12.65 -21.13 3.34
C GLU A 192 -12.53 -21.29 1.83
N SER A 193 -11.39 -20.88 1.25
CA SER A 193 -11.16 -21.07 -0.17
C SER A 193 -9.99 -22.01 -0.46
N SER A 194 -10.24 -22.99 -1.30
CA SER A 194 -9.22 -23.78 -1.98
C SER A 194 -9.08 -23.27 -3.40
N VAL A 195 -8.02 -22.50 -3.70
CA VAL A 195 -7.74 -22.09 -5.08
C VAL A 195 -6.88 -23.16 -5.74
N THR A 196 -7.47 -23.90 -6.67
CA THR A 196 -6.72 -24.68 -7.66
C THR A 196 -6.62 -23.83 -8.92
N ALA A 197 -5.44 -23.28 -9.18
CA ALA A 197 -5.19 -22.40 -10.33
C ALA A 197 -5.18 -23.19 -11.64
N LYS A 198 -6.34 -23.44 -12.23
CA LYS A 198 -6.45 -23.80 -13.64
C LYS A 198 -6.94 -22.59 -14.43
N GLY A 199 -5.97 -21.80 -14.91
CA GLY A 199 -6.18 -20.64 -15.76
C GLY A 199 -6.49 -19.34 -14.99
N GLU A 200 -6.00 -18.24 -15.52
CA GLU A 200 -6.27 -16.89 -15.03
C GLU A 200 -6.84 -16.02 -16.15
N LYS A 201 -7.57 -14.97 -15.77
CA LYS A 201 -8.05 -13.96 -16.71
C LYS A 201 -6.85 -13.23 -17.35
N THR A 202 -6.96 -12.96 -18.65
CA THR A 202 -6.11 -11.95 -19.29
C THR A 202 -6.70 -10.58 -18.99
N ILE A 203 -5.94 -9.74 -18.34
CA ILE A 203 -6.43 -8.43 -17.89
C ILE A 203 -6.19 -7.38 -18.97
N THR A 204 -7.26 -6.66 -19.33
CA THR A 204 -7.19 -5.52 -20.24
C THR A 204 -7.29 -4.21 -19.48
N GLN A 205 -6.95 -3.11 -20.15
CA GLN A 205 -7.07 -1.76 -19.61
C GLN A 205 -8.53 -1.43 -19.21
N GLU A 206 -9.48 -1.88 -20.05
CA GLU A 206 -10.92 -1.66 -19.83
C GLU A 206 -11.44 -2.44 -18.63
N MET A 207 -11.02 -3.70 -18.47
CA MET A 207 -11.38 -4.50 -17.29
C MET A 207 -10.89 -3.85 -16.01
N ARG A 208 -9.64 -3.38 -16.02
CA ARG A 208 -9.04 -2.68 -14.88
C ARG A 208 -9.81 -1.40 -14.55
N GLN A 209 -10.14 -0.58 -15.57
CA GLN A 209 -10.93 0.64 -15.37
C GLN A 209 -12.32 0.33 -14.82
N ALA A 210 -13.02 -0.64 -15.40
CA ALA A 210 -14.35 -1.03 -14.95
C ALA A 210 -14.36 -1.49 -13.47
N ALA A 211 -13.34 -2.24 -13.04
CA ALA A 211 -13.21 -2.68 -11.66
C ALA A 211 -12.93 -1.53 -10.68
N TYR A 212 -12.23 -0.49 -11.11
CA TYR A 212 -12.04 0.74 -10.35
C TYR A 212 -13.35 1.54 -10.26
N ASP A 213 -14.04 1.73 -11.38
CA ASP A 213 -15.26 2.52 -11.47
C ASP A 213 -16.43 1.92 -10.67
N ASN A 214 -16.49 0.61 -10.56
CA ASN A 214 -17.57 -0.11 -9.85
C ASN A 214 -17.17 -0.60 -8.44
N TRP A 215 -16.01 -0.17 -7.94
CA TRP A 215 -15.50 -0.51 -6.61
C TRP A 215 -15.17 -1.99 -6.38
N GLU A 216 -14.95 -2.76 -7.45
CA GLU A 216 -14.38 -4.11 -7.37
C GLU A 216 -12.88 -4.08 -7.07
N THR A 217 -12.23 -2.96 -7.33
CA THR A 217 -10.82 -2.73 -6.97
C THR A 217 -10.74 -1.44 -6.15
N THR A 218 -10.31 -1.57 -4.91
CA THR A 218 -10.18 -0.48 -3.93
C THR A 218 -8.74 -0.39 -3.43
N ASP A 219 -8.37 0.71 -2.78
CA ASP A 219 -7.06 0.87 -2.15
C ASP A 219 -7.14 0.41 -0.69
N ASP A 220 -6.80 -0.84 -0.43
CA ASP A 220 -6.97 -1.44 0.88
C ASP A 220 -5.67 -1.98 1.51
N HIS A 221 -4.58 -2.09 0.74
CA HIS A 221 -3.37 -2.68 1.28
C HIS A 221 -2.06 -2.21 0.62
N GLY A 222 -1.05 -1.99 1.44
CA GLY A 222 0.30 -1.60 1.03
C GLY A 222 1.33 -2.72 1.25
N MET A 223 2.09 -3.06 0.22
CA MET A 223 3.12 -4.11 0.23
C MET A 223 4.37 -3.65 -0.52
N VAL A 224 5.39 -4.50 -0.58
CA VAL A 224 6.61 -4.27 -1.37
C VAL A 224 6.79 -5.39 -2.39
N ILE A 225 6.95 -5.03 -3.66
CA ILE A 225 7.42 -5.96 -4.70
C ILE A 225 8.94 -5.86 -4.79
N TYR A 226 9.64 -7.01 -4.69
CA TYR A 226 11.10 -7.04 -4.58
C TYR A 226 11.78 -8.02 -5.54
N GLY A 227 11.05 -8.78 -6.35
CA GLY A 227 11.65 -9.73 -7.26
C GLY A 227 10.66 -10.45 -8.16
N LEU A 228 11.16 -11.41 -8.92
CA LEU A 228 10.40 -12.31 -9.78
C LEU A 228 10.69 -13.76 -9.42
N ALA A 229 9.68 -14.61 -9.56
CA ALA A 229 9.76 -16.05 -9.43
C ALA A 229 9.05 -16.73 -10.59
N LYS A 230 9.37 -18.00 -10.83
CA LYS A 230 8.66 -18.87 -11.77
C LYS A 230 8.18 -20.12 -11.06
N ASP A 231 7.00 -20.57 -11.42
CA ASP A 231 6.56 -21.91 -11.04
C ASP A 231 7.15 -23.01 -11.93
N ASN A 232 6.80 -24.26 -11.63
CA ASN A 232 7.29 -25.42 -12.38
C ASN A 232 6.81 -25.48 -13.84
N GLU A 233 5.78 -24.71 -14.19
CA GLU A 233 5.22 -24.58 -15.55
C GLU A 233 5.84 -23.37 -16.29
N GLY A 234 6.74 -22.62 -15.63
CA GLY A 234 7.42 -21.45 -16.20
C GLY A 234 6.64 -20.16 -16.12
N LYS A 235 5.47 -20.14 -15.44
CA LYS A 235 4.68 -18.94 -15.22
C LYS A 235 5.36 -17.99 -14.24
N GLU A 236 5.45 -16.73 -14.61
CA GLU A 236 6.11 -15.69 -13.79
C GLU A 236 5.16 -15.08 -12.76
N TYR A 237 5.71 -14.82 -11.58
CA TYR A 237 5.07 -14.14 -10.47
C TYR A 237 5.98 -13.03 -9.95
N PHE A 238 5.38 -11.95 -9.45
CA PHE A 238 6.08 -11.01 -8.60
C PHE A 238 6.23 -11.58 -7.20
N MET A 239 7.40 -11.41 -6.62
CA MET A 239 7.68 -11.72 -5.22
C MET A 239 7.30 -10.51 -4.37
N VAL A 240 6.41 -10.72 -3.41
CA VAL A 240 5.79 -9.67 -2.58
C VAL A 240 6.13 -9.90 -1.12
N LYS A 241 6.65 -8.88 -0.45
CA LYS A 241 6.75 -8.82 1.01
C LYS A 241 5.52 -8.11 1.57
N ASN A 242 4.72 -8.84 2.34
CA ASN A 242 3.57 -8.31 3.05
C ASN A 242 4.01 -7.73 4.42
N SER A 243 3.14 -6.91 5.01
CA SER A 243 3.37 -6.21 6.29
C SER A 243 2.82 -6.94 7.53
N TRP A 244 2.29 -8.17 7.39
CA TRP A 244 1.63 -8.92 8.48
C TRP A 244 2.57 -9.82 9.31
N GLY A 245 3.87 -9.57 9.28
CA GLY A 245 4.86 -10.37 10.03
C GLY A 245 5.14 -11.73 9.40
N ASP A 246 5.69 -12.65 10.20
CA ASP A 246 6.12 -13.99 9.77
C ASP A 246 4.95 -14.98 9.78
N TYR A 247 3.96 -14.78 8.93
CA TYR A 247 2.85 -15.70 8.80
C TYR A 247 2.89 -16.47 7.47
N GLY A 248 2.12 -17.56 7.41
CA GLY A 248 2.00 -18.40 6.23
C GLY A 248 3.26 -19.21 5.90
N LYS A 249 3.17 -19.97 4.81
CA LYS A 249 4.22 -20.90 4.38
C LYS A 249 5.57 -20.24 4.11
N TYR A 250 5.55 -19.00 3.67
CA TYR A 250 6.75 -18.26 3.22
C TYR A 250 7.07 -17.06 4.14
N LYS A 251 6.69 -17.13 5.43
CA LYS A 251 7.05 -16.11 6.44
C LYS A 251 6.75 -14.68 5.98
N GLY A 252 5.50 -14.43 5.63
CA GLY A 252 5.03 -13.13 5.20
C GLY A 252 5.35 -12.75 3.74
N MET A 253 5.92 -13.68 2.96
CA MET A 253 6.12 -13.49 1.53
C MET A 253 4.96 -14.08 0.74
N PHE A 254 4.66 -13.44 -0.40
CA PHE A 254 3.65 -13.85 -1.37
C PHE A 254 4.21 -13.92 -2.77
N TYR A 255 3.50 -14.65 -3.63
CA TYR A 255 3.74 -14.72 -5.07
C TYR A 255 2.48 -14.23 -5.78
N ALA A 256 2.52 -13.00 -6.31
CA ALA A 256 1.41 -12.42 -7.06
C ALA A 256 1.63 -12.63 -8.56
N SER A 257 0.63 -13.23 -9.23
CA SER A 257 0.68 -13.40 -10.67
C SER A 257 0.65 -12.05 -11.39
N LYS A 258 1.21 -11.99 -12.61
CA LYS A 258 1.15 -10.77 -13.42
C LYS A 258 -0.29 -10.30 -13.71
N PRO A 259 -1.26 -11.20 -13.99
CA PRO A 259 -2.67 -10.80 -14.07
C PRO A 259 -3.22 -10.19 -12.79
N PHE A 260 -2.90 -10.75 -11.60
CA PHE A 260 -3.33 -10.16 -10.33
C PHE A 260 -2.79 -8.73 -10.16
N VAL A 261 -1.48 -8.55 -10.35
CA VAL A 261 -0.85 -7.24 -10.24
C VAL A 261 -1.43 -6.26 -11.27
N ALA A 262 -1.63 -6.67 -12.51
CA ALA A 262 -2.25 -5.84 -13.54
C ALA A 262 -3.66 -5.38 -13.17
N TYR A 263 -4.45 -6.26 -12.52
CA TYR A 263 -5.85 -5.99 -12.20
C TYR A 263 -5.99 -5.16 -10.92
N LYS A 264 -5.25 -5.51 -9.86
CA LYS A 264 -5.47 -5.03 -8.51
C LYS A 264 -4.53 -3.91 -8.03
N THR A 265 -3.58 -3.48 -8.84
CA THR A 265 -2.70 -2.35 -8.50
C THR A 265 -3.50 -1.05 -8.53
N ILE A 266 -3.49 -0.30 -7.45
CA ILE A 266 -3.95 1.09 -7.43
C ILE A 266 -2.83 1.99 -7.90
N ASN A 267 -1.69 1.95 -7.21
CA ASN A 267 -0.49 2.69 -7.59
C ASN A 267 0.78 1.95 -7.17
N ILE A 268 1.91 2.44 -7.66
CA ILE A 268 3.22 2.06 -7.14
C ILE A 268 4.01 3.32 -6.79
N LEU A 269 4.92 3.18 -5.82
CA LEU A 269 5.91 4.20 -5.49
C LEU A 269 7.30 3.64 -5.76
N ILE A 270 8.03 4.24 -6.68
CA ILE A 270 9.27 3.70 -7.23
C ILE A 270 10.34 4.78 -7.36
N HIS A 271 11.62 4.40 -7.24
CA HIS A 271 12.72 5.29 -7.53
C HIS A 271 12.76 5.63 -9.04
N LYS A 272 12.97 6.88 -9.40
CA LYS A 272 12.94 7.34 -10.80
C LYS A 272 13.94 6.63 -11.72
N ASP A 273 15.12 6.25 -11.19
CA ASP A 273 16.15 5.52 -11.95
C ASP A 273 15.75 4.08 -12.29
N ALA A 274 14.68 3.57 -11.69
CA ALA A 274 14.11 2.26 -12.01
C ALA A 274 13.20 2.28 -13.25
N LEU A 275 12.92 3.47 -13.81
CA LEU A 275 12.08 3.60 -14.99
C LEU A 275 12.84 3.23 -16.27
N PRO A 276 12.21 2.53 -17.24
CA PRO A 276 12.72 2.46 -18.61
C PRO A 276 12.94 3.88 -19.19
N LYS A 277 14.04 4.10 -19.88
CA LYS A 277 14.46 5.42 -20.35
C LYS A 277 13.42 6.11 -21.26
N ASP A 278 12.75 5.35 -22.09
CA ASP A 278 11.71 5.85 -22.98
C ASP A 278 10.45 6.29 -22.20
N ILE A 279 10.05 5.52 -21.18
CA ILE A 279 8.93 5.87 -20.29
C ILE A 279 9.29 7.10 -19.43
N ALA A 280 10.49 7.15 -18.85
CA ALA A 280 10.96 8.33 -18.13
C ALA A 280 10.90 9.59 -19.02
N LYS A 281 11.31 9.47 -20.29
CA LYS A 281 11.23 10.57 -21.27
C LYS A 281 9.79 11.01 -21.56
N LYS A 282 8.86 10.06 -21.75
CA LYS A 282 7.42 10.36 -21.97
C LYS A 282 6.82 11.11 -20.77
N LEU A 283 7.26 10.80 -19.55
CA LEU A 283 6.82 11.44 -18.32
C LEU A 283 7.56 12.75 -17.99
N GLY A 284 8.57 13.13 -18.76
CA GLY A 284 9.41 14.31 -18.48
C GLY A 284 10.27 14.17 -17.21
N ILE A 285 10.54 12.93 -16.79
CA ILE A 285 11.37 12.62 -15.61
C ILE A 285 12.84 12.55 -16.04
N LYS A 286 13.70 13.23 -15.27
CA LYS A 286 15.15 13.30 -15.49
C LYS A 286 15.90 12.54 -14.41
#